data_4e1cf0815a0cdd289fdf06bb1d10b0e4
#
_entry.id   4e1cf0815a0cdd289fdf06bb1d10b0e4
#
_cell.length_a   1.000
_cell.length_b   1.000
_cell.length_c   1.000
_cell.angle_alpha   90.00
_cell.angle_beta   90.00
_cell.angle_gamma   90.00
#
_symmetry.space_group_name_H-M   'P 1'
#
loop_
_entity.id
_entity.type
_entity.pdbx_description
1 polymer ?
#
loop_
_entity_poly.entity_id
_entity_poly.type
_entity_poly.pdbx_seq_one_letter_code
_entity_poly.pdbx_strand_id
1 'polypeptide(L)'
;MALQLTPDIEALLRLGLAVLCGMAVGLNRAHHGATPHPNRLRVHVLVGLSAALMVMAAGSDPQARSRVIQGVATGVGFLGAGEILTPRPTRRNGKPEVRGLSSAASIWFTAALGVTVAASSPVLALLALVLALITLSDRGNGDESNGESAVSAARTSESSTEGLQRGEKHPGQKRKR
;
A
#
# COMPACT_ATOMS: atom_id res chain seq x y z
N MET A 1 -22.77 35.33 8.12
CA MET A 1 -21.62 35.81 8.92
C MET A 1 -20.50 34.80 8.76
N ALA A 2 -19.56 35.03 7.82
CA ALA A 2 -18.45 34.11 7.59
C ALA A 2 -17.46 34.30 8.74
N LEU A 3 -17.19 33.22 9.48
CA LEU A 3 -16.14 33.22 10.50
C LEU A 3 -14.80 33.46 9.80
N GLN A 4 -14.26 34.67 9.93
CA GLN A 4 -12.89 34.98 9.47
C GLN A 4 -11.94 34.35 10.49
N LEU A 5 -11.49 33.11 10.20
CA LEU A 5 -10.45 32.48 11.02
C LEU A 5 -9.13 33.24 10.84
N THR A 6 -8.42 33.46 11.94
CA THR A 6 -7.04 33.95 11.84
C THR A 6 -6.19 32.90 11.12
N PRO A 7 -5.16 33.29 10.33
CA PRO A 7 -4.31 32.36 9.58
C PRO A 7 -3.70 31.26 10.45
N ASP A 8 -3.43 31.55 11.73
CA ASP A 8 -2.88 30.58 12.67
C ASP A 8 -3.89 29.50 13.06
N ILE A 9 -5.17 29.89 13.26
CA ILE A 9 -6.24 28.94 13.56
C ILE A 9 -6.53 28.05 12.35
N GLU A 10 -6.51 28.62 11.13
CA GLU A 10 -6.67 27.84 9.92
C GLU A 10 -5.54 26.81 9.77
N ALA A 11 -4.29 27.23 10.00
CA ALA A 11 -3.13 26.35 9.97
C ALA A 11 -3.25 25.21 10.99
N LEU A 12 -3.65 25.54 12.23
CA LEU A 12 -3.85 24.55 13.29
C LEU A 12 -4.94 23.51 12.90
N LEU A 13 -6.06 23.98 12.36
CA LEU A 13 -7.16 23.10 11.92
C LEU A 13 -6.73 22.19 10.77
N ARG A 14 -5.99 22.69 9.78
CA ARG A 14 -5.47 21.90 8.67
C ARG A 14 -4.48 20.85 9.13
N LEU A 15 -3.53 21.20 9.98
CA LEU A 15 -2.56 20.25 10.54
C LEU A 15 -3.26 19.21 11.45
N GLY A 16 -4.20 19.64 12.28
CA GLY A 16 -5.03 18.73 13.09
C GLY A 16 -5.81 17.74 12.24
N LEU A 17 -6.42 18.21 11.13
CA LEU A 17 -7.14 17.34 10.21
C LEU A 17 -6.19 16.36 9.50
N ALA A 18 -4.99 16.79 9.11
CA ALA A 18 -3.99 15.90 8.52
C ALA A 18 -3.56 14.78 9.49
N VAL A 19 -3.40 15.11 10.78
CA VAL A 19 -3.13 14.12 11.85
C VAL A 19 -4.30 13.15 11.99
N LEU A 20 -5.54 13.64 12.04
CA LEU A 20 -6.73 12.78 12.14
C LEU A 20 -6.87 11.84 10.93
N CYS A 21 -6.65 12.34 9.72
CA CYS A 21 -6.64 11.52 8.52
C CYS A 21 -5.56 10.43 8.57
N GLY A 22 -4.33 10.80 8.93
CA GLY A 22 -3.23 9.84 9.09
C GLY A 22 -3.50 8.81 10.18
N MET A 23 -4.14 9.23 11.28
CA MET A 23 -4.54 8.35 12.37
C MET A 23 -5.63 7.37 11.94
N ALA A 24 -6.66 7.83 11.21
CA ALA A 24 -7.73 6.98 10.71
C ALA A 24 -7.21 5.88 9.76
N VAL A 25 -6.36 6.25 8.80
CA VAL A 25 -5.71 5.26 7.90
C VAL A 25 -4.79 4.34 8.67
N GLY A 26 -3.97 4.87 9.57
CA GLY A 26 -3.01 4.09 10.38
C GLY A 26 -3.70 3.08 11.30
N LEU A 27 -4.81 3.46 11.96
CA LEU A 27 -5.63 2.57 12.77
C LEU A 27 -6.30 1.49 11.94
N ASN A 28 -6.90 1.85 10.80
CA ASN A 28 -7.48 0.87 9.88
C ASN A 28 -6.43 -0.17 9.48
N ARG A 29 -5.22 0.27 9.12
CA ARG A 29 -4.11 -0.62 8.76
C ARG A 29 -3.56 -1.44 9.93
N ALA A 30 -3.64 -0.93 11.15
CA ALA A 30 -3.26 -1.68 12.35
C ALA A 30 -4.24 -2.81 12.66
N HIS A 31 -5.55 -2.56 12.46
CA HIS A 31 -6.60 -3.56 12.73
C HIS A 31 -6.79 -4.58 11.60
N HIS A 32 -6.66 -4.17 10.33
CA HIS A 32 -6.93 -5.01 9.16
C HIS A 32 -5.68 -5.50 8.43
N GLY A 33 -4.49 -5.06 8.84
CA GLY A 33 -3.22 -5.48 8.23
C GLY A 33 -2.86 -6.93 8.58
N ALA A 34 -2.32 -7.67 7.61
CA ALA A 34 -1.92 -9.07 7.76
C ALA A 34 -0.84 -9.32 8.83
N THR A 35 -0.11 -8.29 9.26
CA THR A 35 0.90 -8.38 10.32
C THR A 35 0.79 -7.20 11.27
N PRO A 36 0.73 -7.42 12.60
CA PRO A 36 0.76 -6.34 13.58
C PRO A 36 2.14 -5.66 13.56
N HIS A 37 2.18 -4.39 13.16
CA HIS A 37 3.39 -3.57 13.28
C HIS A 37 3.09 -2.34 14.15
N PRO A 38 3.75 -2.20 15.32
CA PRO A 38 3.47 -1.12 16.27
C PRO A 38 3.72 0.28 15.69
N ASN A 39 4.54 0.38 14.66
CA ASN A 39 4.90 1.67 14.05
C ASN A 39 3.97 2.13 12.92
N ARG A 40 2.99 1.32 12.48
CA ARG A 40 2.10 1.68 11.35
C ARG A 40 1.35 2.98 11.59
N LEU A 41 0.76 3.15 12.77
CA LEU A 41 0.04 4.37 13.13
C LEU A 41 0.96 5.59 13.04
N ARG A 42 2.16 5.52 13.62
CA ARG A 42 3.13 6.62 13.64
C ARG A 42 3.56 7.01 12.23
N VAL A 43 3.82 6.03 11.37
CA VAL A 43 4.23 6.28 9.98
C VAL A 43 3.14 7.05 9.23
N HIS A 44 1.88 6.61 9.30
CA HIS A 44 0.78 7.29 8.60
C HIS A 44 0.56 8.71 9.14
N VAL A 45 0.56 8.90 10.46
CA VAL A 45 0.42 10.23 11.06
C VAL A 45 1.55 11.16 10.62
N LEU A 46 2.80 10.72 10.69
CA LEU A 46 3.95 11.54 10.31
C LEU A 46 3.97 11.85 8.82
N VAL A 47 3.65 10.89 7.97
CA VAL A 47 3.60 11.09 6.51
C VAL A 47 2.53 12.11 6.12
N GLY A 48 1.32 11.98 6.67
CA GLY A 48 0.23 12.93 6.41
C GLY A 48 0.54 14.33 6.92
N LEU A 49 1.04 14.43 8.15
CA LEU A 49 1.42 15.70 8.76
C LEU A 49 2.58 16.38 8.00
N SER A 50 3.62 15.64 7.64
CA SER A 50 4.77 16.17 6.90
C SER A 50 4.37 16.67 5.52
N ALA A 51 3.53 15.91 4.79
CA ALA A 51 3.02 16.32 3.49
C ALA A 51 2.21 17.62 3.58
N ALA A 52 1.31 17.75 4.57
CA ALA A 52 0.54 18.95 4.80
C ALA A 52 1.46 20.13 5.15
N LEU A 53 2.41 19.95 6.06
CA LEU A 53 3.34 20.99 6.49
C LEU A 53 4.19 21.51 5.33
N MET A 54 4.72 20.63 4.47
CA MET A 54 5.52 21.01 3.31
C MET A 54 4.72 21.86 2.31
N VAL A 55 3.47 21.48 2.04
CA VAL A 55 2.58 22.23 1.13
C VAL A 55 2.21 23.58 1.73
N MET A 56 1.95 23.66 3.03
CA MET A 56 1.67 24.91 3.72
C MET A 56 2.88 25.83 3.74
N ALA A 57 4.09 25.31 3.94
CA ALA A 57 5.35 26.06 3.92
C ALA A 57 5.66 26.65 2.53
N ALA A 58 5.12 26.11 1.45
CA ALA A 58 5.23 26.68 0.10
C ALA A 58 4.44 27.98 -0.08
N GLY A 59 3.62 28.38 0.89
CA GLY A 59 2.80 29.59 0.84
C GLY A 59 1.69 29.52 -0.21
N SER A 60 1.29 30.67 -0.77
CA SER A 60 0.19 30.79 -1.72
C SER A 60 0.62 30.75 -3.21
N ASP A 61 1.91 30.71 -3.49
CA ASP A 61 2.41 30.66 -4.88
C ASP A 61 2.09 29.29 -5.52
N PRO A 62 1.31 29.25 -6.63
CA PRO A 62 0.93 28.01 -7.29
C PRO A 62 2.13 27.21 -7.83
N GLN A 63 3.19 27.90 -8.29
CA GLN A 63 4.38 27.27 -8.83
C GLN A 63 5.19 26.58 -7.73
N ALA A 64 5.36 27.25 -6.57
CA ALA A 64 6.01 26.65 -5.42
C ALA A 64 5.25 25.45 -4.90
N ARG A 65 3.92 25.55 -4.77
CA ARG A 65 3.06 24.43 -4.36
C ARG A 65 3.16 23.24 -5.30
N SER A 66 3.11 23.48 -6.61
CA SER A 66 3.23 22.41 -7.61
C SER A 66 4.54 21.63 -7.45
N ARG A 67 5.65 22.32 -7.28
CA ARG A 67 6.98 21.70 -7.06
C ARG A 67 7.04 20.90 -5.77
N VAL A 68 6.47 21.44 -4.69
CA VAL A 68 6.42 20.74 -3.39
C VAL A 68 5.56 19.47 -3.49
N ILE A 69 4.41 19.52 -4.14
CA ILE A 69 3.54 18.36 -4.33
C ILE A 69 4.26 17.27 -5.12
N GLN A 70 4.99 17.63 -6.18
CA GLN A 70 5.81 16.69 -6.95
C GLN A 70 6.93 16.08 -6.07
N GLY A 71 7.59 16.90 -5.25
CA GLY A 71 8.60 16.45 -4.29
C GLY A 71 8.06 15.47 -3.26
N VAL A 72 6.87 15.76 -2.70
CA VAL A 72 6.18 14.85 -1.77
C VAL A 72 5.85 13.53 -2.45
N ALA A 73 5.27 13.55 -3.67
CA ALA A 73 4.92 12.35 -4.41
C ALA A 73 6.15 11.46 -4.69
N THR A 74 7.26 12.08 -5.09
CA THR A 74 8.53 11.38 -5.34
C THR A 74 9.12 10.79 -4.05
N GLY A 75 9.17 11.58 -2.98
CA GLY A 75 9.73 11.15 -1.69
C GLY A 75 8.95 10.01 -1.05
N VAL A 76 7.62 10.08 -1.11
CA VAL A 76 6.75 9.02 -0.60
C VAL A 76 6.82 7.75 -1.47
N GLY A 77 7.08 7.89 -2.77
CA GLY A 77 7.38 6.76 -3.65
C GLY A 77 8.58 5.95 -3.17
N PHE A 78 9.64 6.61 -2.69
CA PHE A 78 10.79 5.96 -2.08
C PHE A 78 10.44 5.19 -0.79
N LEU A 79 9.62 5.78 0.10
CA LEU A 79 9.12 5.09 1.30
C LEU A 79 8.29 3.86 0.93
N GLY A 80 7.43 3.99 -0.08
CA GLY A 80 6.62 2.88 -0.60
C GLY A 80 7.48 1.74 -1.17
N ALA A 81 8.52 2.06 -1.91
CA ALA A 81 9.48 1.08 -2.41
C ALA A 81 10.19 0.34 -1.25
N GLY A 82 10.58 1.06 -0.21
CA GLY A 82 11.17 0.47 1.01
C GLY A 82 10.24 -0.53 1.70
N GLU A 83 8.93 -0.26 1.73
CA GLU A 83 7.93 -1.16 2.33
C GLU A 83 7.79 -2.49 1.54
N ILE A 84 7.93 -2.43 0.21
CA ILE A 84 7.88 -3.61 -0.66
C ILE A 84 9.17 -4.43 -0.57
N LEU A 85 10.33 -3.75 -0.49
CA LEU A 85 11.66 -4.38 -0.51
C LEU A 85 12.08 -4.97 0.84
N THR A 86 11.35 -4.72 1.93
CA THR A 86 11.70 -5.24 3.26
C THR A 86 11.66 -6.76 3.25
N PRO A 87 12.82 -7.47 3.46
CA PRO A 87 12.86 -8.91 3.52
C PRO A 87 12.03 -9.39 4.72
N ARG A 88 11.04 -10.20 4.48
CA ARG A 88 10.28 -10.88 5.53
C ARG A 88 10.55 -12.37 5.43
N PRO A 89 10.63 -13.10 6.57
CA PRO A 89 10.90 -14.53 6.56
C PRO A 89 9.88 -15.22 5.65
N THR A 90 10.40 -15.92 4.65
CA THR A 90 9.62 -16.66 3.66
C THR A 90 8.86 -17.79 4.37
N ARG A 91 7.56 -17.90 4.15
CA ARG A 91 6.81 -19.09 4.54
C ARG A 91 7.42 -20.31 3.83
N ARG A 92 7.41 -21.42 4.49
CA ARG A 92 8.01 -22.76 4.30
C ARG A 92 8.18 -23.31 2.86
N ASN A 93 7.72 -22.64 1.81
CA ASN A 93 7.76 -23.13 0.42
C ASN A 93 8.69 -22.38 -0.53
N GLY A 94 9.57 -21.50 -0.04
CA GLY A 94 10.67 -20.96 -0.85
C GLY A 94 10.33 -20.08 -2.07
N LYS A 95 9.06 -19.81 -2.36
CA LYS A 95 8.70 -18.92 -3.48
C LYS A 95 8.75 -17.46 -3.07
N PRO A 96 9.38 -16.58 -3.86
CA PRO A 96 9.37 -15.14 -3.59
C PRO A 96 7.93 -14.61 -3.75
N GLU A 97 7.35 -14.13 -2.66
CA GLU A 97 6.04 -13.51 -2.64
C GLU A 97 6.22 -11.98 -2.53
N VAL A 98 5.68 -11.23 -3.48
CA VAL A 98 5.68 -9.77 -3.43
C VAL A 98 4.66 -9.33 -2.38
N ARG A 99 5.17 -8.78 -1.28
CA ARG A 99 4.35 -8.29 -0.16
C ARG A 99 4.56 -6.79 0.04
N GLY A 100 3.64 -6.14 0.75
CA GLY A 100 3.77 -4.73 1.10
C GLY A 100 3.14 -3.76 0.10
N LEU A 101 2.61 -4.19 -1.04
CA LEU A 101 1.96 -3.32 -2.02
C LEU A 101 0.80 -2.53 -1.40
N SER A 102 -0.09 -3.19 -0.68
CA SER A 102 -1.21 -2.53 0.01
C SER A 102 -0.73 -1.58 1.12
N SER A 103 0.39 -1.90 1.79
CA SER A 103 1.01 -1.02 2.78
C SER A 103 1.61 0.21 2.12
N ALA A 104 2.37 0.04 1.05
CA ALA A 104 2.95 1.11 0.26
C ALA A 104 1.87 2.05 -0.29
N ALA A 105 0.80 1.50 -0.85
CA ALA A 105 -0.35 2.26 -1.35
C ALA A 105 -1.03 3.09 -0.24
N SER A 106 -1.20 2.53 0.96
CA SER A 106 -1.80 3.26 2.09
C SER A 106 -0.91 4.41 2.58
N ILE A 107 0.41 4.26 2.58
CA ILE A 107 1.36 5.33 2.92
C ILE A 107 1.28 6.46 1.89
N TRP A 108 1.29 6.10 0.60
CA TRP A 108 1.17 7.07 -0.49
C TRP A 108 -0.15 7.84 -0.42
N PHE A 109 -1.25 7.12 -0.19
CA PHE A 109 -2.57 7.73 -0.03
C PHE A 109 -2.63 8.68 1.17
N THR A 110 -1.99 8.35 2.29
CA THR A 110 -1.92 9.23 3.46
C THR A 110 -1.20 10.54 3.16
N ALA A 111 -0.13 10.48 2.37
CA ALA A 111 0.54 11.70 1.89
C ALA A 111 -0.39 12.54 1.01
N ALA A 112 -1.12 11.90 0.09
CA ALA A 112 -2.11 12.59 -0.75
C ALA A 112 -3.21 13.26 0.07
N LEU A 113 -3.68 12.64 1.15
CA LEU A 113 -4.62 13.28 2.09
C LEU A 113 -4.01 14.53 2.74
N GLY A 114 -2.76 14.44 3.21
CA GLY A 114 -2.05 15.60 3.79
C GLY A 114 -1.94 16.75 2.79
N VAL A 115 -1.55 16.46 1.54
CA VAL A 115 -1.52 17.44 0.44
C VAL A 115 -2.90 18.06 0.22
N THR A 116 -3.96 17.25 0.15
CA THR A 116 -5.32 17.71 -0.13
C THR A 116 -5.85 18.60 0.99
N VAL A 117 -5.60 18.25 2.25
CA VAL A 117 -5.98 19.06 3.42
C VAL A 117 -5.30 20.42 3.38
N ALA A 118 -4.02 20.47 2.97
CA ALA A 118 -3.25 21.72 2.94
C ALA A 118 -3.53 22.60 1.72
N ALA A 119 -3.76 21.99 0.55
CA ALA A 119 -3.86 22.72 -0.73
C ALA A 119 -5.30 22.93 -1.21
N SER A 120 -6.28 22.17 -0.70
CA SER A 120 -7.63 22.12 -1.25
C SER A 120 -8.71 22.19 -0.14
N SER A 121 -9.91 21.72 -0.45
CA SER A 121 -11.03 21.69 0.49
C SER A 121 -10.92 20.54 1.50
N PRO A 122 -11.12 20.80 2.80
CA PRO A 122 -11.20 19.75 3.82
C PRO A 122 -12.27 18.69 3.52
N VAL A 123 -13.37 19.10 2.87
CA VAL A 123 -14.46 18.19 2.48
C VAL A 123 -13.97 17.14 1.48
N LEU A 124 -13.13 17.54 0.51
CA LEU A 124 -12.54 16.60 -0.45
C LEU A 124 -11.64 15.57 0.25
N ALA A 125 -10.84 16.01 1.21
CA ALA A 125 -9.99 15.11 1.98
C ALA A 125 -10.82 14.10 2.80
N LEU A 126 -11.90 14.54 3.44
CA LEU A 126 -12.80 13.67 4.19
C LEU A 126 -13.53 12.67 3.29
N LEU A 127 -14.02 13.11 2.13
CA LEU A 127 -14.65 12.22 1.15
C LEU A 127 -13.67 11.14 0.68
N ALA A 128 -12.46 11.56 0.28
CA ALA A 128 -11.40 10.63 -0.13
C ALA A 128 -11.04 9.64 0.99
N LEU A 129 -10.96 10.12 2.24
CA LEU A 129 -10.71 9.27 3.41
C LEU A 129 -11.78 8.19 3.58
N VAL A 130 -13.07 8.57 3.51
CA VAL A 130 -14.18 7.61 3.63
C VAL A 130 -14.10 6.53 2.55
N LEU A 131 -13.92 6.93 1.29
CA LEU A 131 -13.79 5.99 0.18
C LEU A 131 -12.60 5.03 0.36
N ALA A 132 -11.46 5.57 0.82
CA ALA A 132 -10.29 4.74 1.08
C ALA A 132 -10.48 3.78 2.25
N LEU A 133 -11.13 4.20 3.34
CA LEU A 133 -11.40 3.32 4.47
C LEU A 133 -12.33 2.16 4.07
N ILE A 134 -13.33 2.40 3.23
CA ILE A 134 -14.18 1.35 2.66
C ILE A 134 -13.31 0.36 1.87
N THR A 135 -12.47 0.86 0.94
CA THR A 135 -11.60 0.02 0.10
C THR A 135 -10.56 -0.74 0.92
N LEU A 136 -9.98 -0.12 1.94
CA LEU A 136 -8.96 -0.75 2.80
C LEU A 136 -9.55 -1.74 3.81
N SER A 137 -10.85 -1.62 4.12
CA SER A 137 -11.55 -2.53 5.05
C SER A 137 -12.09 -3.76 4.33
N ASP A 138 -12.27 -3.69 3.01
CA ASP A 138 -12.68 -4.83 2.21
C ASP A 138 -11.55 -5.86 2.18
N ARG A 139 -11.76 -6.96 2.91
CA ARG A 139 -10.89 -8.14 2.81
C ARG A 139 -11.25 -8.85 1.52
N GLY A 140 -10.50 -8.55 0.45
CA GLY A 140 -10.61 -9.28 -0.80
C GLY A 140 -10.48 -10.78 -0.55
N ASN A 141 -11.62 -11.46 -0.44
CA ASN A 141 -11.74 -12.92 -0.33
C ASN A 141 -11.40 -13.64 -1.65
N GLY A 142 -10.81 -12.91 -2.60
CA GLY A 142 -10.69 -13.36 -4.01
C GLY A 142 -9.31 -13.82 -4.48
N ASP A 143 -8.22 -13.48 -3.79
CA ASP A 143 -6.88 -13.67 -4.39
C ASP A 143 -6.19 -15.00 -4.02
N GLU A 144 -6.58 -15.67 -2.93
CA GLU A 144 -5.92 -16.94 -2.55
C GLU A 144 -6.50 -18.16 -3.28
N SER A 145 -7.79 -18.17 -3.65
CA SER A 145 -8.43 -19.34 -4.26
C SER A 145 -8.14 -19.52 -5.75
N ASN A 146 -7.93 -18.41 -6.50
CA ASN A 146 -7.64 -18.50 -7.95
C ASN A 146 -6.18 -18.84 -8.26
N GLY A 147 -5.24 -18.43 -7.40
CA GLY A 147 -3.83 -18.77 -7.54
C GLY A 147 -3.53 -20.25 -7.27
N GLU A 148 -4.16 -20.85 -6.26
CA GLU A 148 -3.98 -22.26 -5.92
C GLU A 148 -4.64 -23.19 -6.93
N SER A 149 -5.80 -22.82 -7.45
CA SER A 149 -6.51 -23.62 -8.47
C SER A 149 -5.74 -23.64 -9.80
N ALA A 150 -5.19 -22.53 -10.24
CA ALA A 150 -4.37 -22.45 -11.46
C ALA A 150 -3.04 -23.19 -11.34
N VAL A 151 -2.37 -23.10 -10.19
CA VAL A 151 -1.11 -23.82 -9.92
C VAL A 151 -1.34 -25.32 -9.75
N SER A 152 -2.44 -25.72 -9.14
CA SER A 152 -2.83 -27.14 -9.01
C SER A 152 -3.13 -27.76 -10.38
N ALA A 153 -3.89 -27.06 -11.23
CA ALA A 153 -4.20 -27.50 -12.58
C ALA A 153 -2.94 -27.64 -13.46
N ALA A 154 -2.02 -26.68 -13.37
CA ALA A 154 -0.74 -26.74 -14.10
C ALA A 154 0.14 -27.91 -13.65
N ARG A 155 0.22 -28.21 -12.34
CA ARG A 155 0.97 -29.36 -11.82
C ARG A 155 0.39 -30.71 -12.25
N THR A 156 -0.94 -30.82 -12.35
CA THR A 156 -1.58 -32.04 -12.78
C THR A 156 -1.30 -32.33 -14.27
N SER A 157 -1.21 -31.29 -15.11
CA SER A 157 -0.87 -31.42 -16.52
C SER A 157 0.61 -31.81 -16.73
N GLU A 158 1.55 -31.26 -15.94
CA GLU A 158 2.96 -31.61 -16.03
C GLU A 158 3.24 -33.06 -15.58
N SER A 159 2.63 -33.51 -14.49
CA SER A 159 2.80 -34.89 -14.00
C SER A 159 2.24 -35.94 -14.98
N SER A 160 1.20 -35.58 -15.74
CA SER A 160 0.63 -36.45 -16.77
C SER A 160 1.54 -36.60 -17.99
N THR A 161 2.28 -35.53 -18.32
CA THR A 161 3.21 -35.53 -19.48
C THR A 161 4.51 -36.27 -19.14
N GLU A 162 5.02 -36.16 -17.91
CA GLU A 162 6.20 -36.93 -17.45
C GLU A 162 5.93 -38.44 -17.34
N GLY A 163 4.72 -38.81 -16.93
CA GLY A 163 4.29 -40.22 -16.87
C GLY A 163 4.28 -40.90 -18.24
N LEU A 164 3.86 -40.20 -19.28
CA LEU A 164 3.84 -40.69 -20.67
C LEU A 164 5.25 -40.85 -21.28
N GLN A 165 6.18 -39.95 -20.97
CA GLN A 165 7.57 -40.04 -21.47
C GLN A 165 8.42 -41.10 -20.77
N ARG A 166 8.07 -41.51 -19.53
CA ARG A 166 8.78 -42.57 -18.80
C ARG A 166 8.34 -43.99 -19.24
N GLY A 167 7.13 -44.14 -19.77
CA GLY A 167 6.59 -45.43 -20.27
C GLY A 167 7.24 -45.89 -21.57
N GLU A 168 7.89 -45.00 -22.33
CA GLU A 168 8.38 -45.33 -23.68
C GLU A 168 9.87 -45.71 -23.75
N LYS A 169 10.60 -45.73 -22.63
CA LYS A 169 12.06 -46.03 -22.62
C LYS A 169 12.44 -47.37 -22.03
N HIS A 170 11.68 -48.44 -22.16
CA HIS A 170 12.15 -49.78 -21.87
C HIS A 170 11.56 -50.85 -22.78
N PRO A 171 12.24 -51.17 -23.91
CA PRO A 171 12.28 -52.55 -24.35
C PRO A 171 13.72 -53.04 -24.46
N GLY A 172 14.07 -54.03 -23.69
CA GLY A 172 15.01 -55.10 -24.13
C GLY A 172 16.46 -54.90 -23.89
N GLN A 173 16.98 -55.17 -22.70
CA GLN A 173 18.39 -55.63 -22.57
C GLN A 173 18.39 -57.13 -22.20
N LYS A 174 18.47 -57.96 -23.23
CA LYS A 174 18.73 -59.39 -23.11
C LYS A 174 20.12 -59.62 -22.50
N ARG A 175 20.11 -60.30 -21.33
CA ARG A 175 21.29 -60.95 -20.74
C ARG A 175 21.83 -62.00 -21.67
N LYS A 176 23.08 -61.88 -22.13
CA LYS A 176 23.88 -63.01 -22.65
C LYS A 176 24.96 -63.35 -21.62
N ARG A 177 25.14 -64.63 -21.46
CA ARG A 177 26.01 -65.41 -20.57
C ARG A 177 27.46 -64.94 -20.60
#